data_2a75bab2230e669c32b832a4056de881
#
_entry.id   2a75bab2230e669c32b832a4056de881
#
_cell.length_a   1.000
_cell.length_b   1.000
_cell.length_c   1.000
_cell.angle_alpha   90.00
_cell.angle_beta   90.00
_cell.angle_gamma   90.00
#
_symmetry.space_group_name_H-M   'P 1'
#
loop_
_entity.id
_entity.type
_entity.pdbx_description
1 polymer ?
#
loop_
_entity_poly.entity_id
_entity_poly.type
_entity_poly.pdbx_seq_one_letter_code
_entity_poly.pdbx_strand_id
1 'polypeptide(L)'
;PDINKSHMNAMLSQAAAEVEGVPVITIYDYPVAPDVYRDVVKQAKGIVYEFPFYWMSAPHLLKQWTDEVFMAFTQEGLIEGKEFMVVTTTGSEEAAYQHDGRNKYTMSEYLRPYEGQANHSKMIWNDPLVVYGNPQNATVAEENLQKGKEEYKARLKAMVERVNIK
;
A
#
# COMPACT_ATOMS: atom_id res chain seq x y z
N PRO A 1 -5.68 0.56 13.10
CA PRO A 1 -6.43 -0.71 13.29
C PRO A 1 -5.45 -1.85 13.50
N ASP A 2 -5.83 -2.78 14.35
CA ASP A 2 -5.05 -3.97 14.66
C ASP A 2 -5.00 -4.87 13.39
N ILE A 3 -3.80 -5.18 12.90
CA ILE A 3 -3.62 -6.03 11.71
C ILE A 3 -4.26 -7.41 11.90
N ASN A 4 -4.30 -7.91 13.12
CA ASN A 4 -4.95 -9.17 13.45
C ASN A 4 -6.48 -9.15 13.29
N LYS A 5 -7.08 -7.96 13.22
CA LYS A 5 -8.51 -7.77 12.96
C LYS A 5 -8.83 -7.54 11.49
N SER A 6 -7.82 -7.37 10.65
CA SER A 6 -7.97 -7.20 9.20
C SER A 6 -7.44 -8.43 8.47
N HIS A 7 -8.27 -9.47 8.36
CA HIS A 7 -7.90 -10.75 7.74
C HIS A 7 -7.23 -10.56 6.37
N MET A 8 -7.83 -9.77 5.48
CA MET A 8 -7.30 -9.59 4.13
C MET A 8 -5.92 -8.91 4.13
N ASN A 9 -5.72 -7.86 4.92
CA ASN A 9 -4.39 -7.21 5.00
C ASN A 9 -3.35 -8.12 5.65
N ALA A 10 -3.70 -8.87 6.71
CA ALA A 10 -2.76 -9.82 7.30
C ALA A 10 -2.29 -10.87 6.27
N MET A 11 -3.18 -11.37 5.43
CA MET A 11 -2.84 -12.33 4.38
C MET A 11 -2.00 -11.71 3.25
N LEU A 12 -2.23 -10.44 2.90
CA LEU A 12 -1.41 -9.72 1.94
C LEU A 12 -0.01 -9.45 2.49
N SER A 13 0.11 -9.00 3.74
CA SER A 13 1.40 -8.82 4.43
C SER A 13 2.21 -10.12 4.50
N GLN A 14 1.56 -11.25 4.76
CA GLN A 14 2.21 -12.56 4.72
C GLN A 14 2.72 -12.89 3.31
N ALA A 15 1.90 -12.65 2.28
CA ALA A 15 2.31 -12.87 0.90
C ALA A 15 3.49 -11.97 0.49
N ALA A 16 3.53 -10.72 0.95
CA ALA A 16 4.65 -9.82 0.72
C ALA A 16 5.94 -10.32 1.40
N ALA A 17 5.83 -10.84 2.63
CA ALA A 17 6.97 -11.37 3.37
C ALA A 17 7.59 -12.63 2.75
N GLU A 18 6.87 -13.35 1.87
CA GLU A 18 7.39 -14.48 1.12
C GLU A 18 8.30 -14.05 -0.06
N VAL A 19 8.29 -12.76 -0.43
CA VAL A 19 9.10 -12.25 -1.55
C VAL A 19 10.48 -11.86 -1.04
N GLU A 20 11.51 -12.50 -1.57
CA GLU A 20 12.89 -12.21 -1.20
C GLU A 20 13.26 -10.74 -1.45
N GLY A 21 13.92 -10.11 -0.49
CA GLY A 21 14.32 -8.71 -0.56
C GLY A 21 13.22 -7.70 -0.21
N VAL A 22 12.06 -8.17 0.26
CA VAL A 22 10.94 -7.31 0.67
C VAL A 22 10.74 -7.39 2.19
N PRO A 23 11.30 -6.46 2.99
CA PRO A 23 10.98 -6.37 4.41
C PRO A 23 9.56 -5.82 4.60
N VAL A 24 8.78 -6.47 5.43
CA VAL A 24 7.45 -5.99 5.85
C VAL A 24 7.56 -5.34 7.22
N ILE A 25 7.12 -4.10 7.35
CA ILE A 25 7.20 -3.31 8.58
C ILE A 25 5.79 -2.88 8.99
N THR A 26 5.36 -3.33 10.16
CA THR A 26 4.11 -2.90 10.77
C THR A 26 4.34 -1.60 11.54
N ILE A 27 3.86 -0.48 11.02
CA ILE A 27 4.10 0.85 11.62
C ILE A 27 3.49 1.01 13.02
N TYR A 28 2.58 0.13 13.43
CA TYR A 28 2.03 0.10 14.79
C TYR A 28 3.01 -0.41 15.85
N ASP A 29 4.06 -1.10 15.42
CA ASP A 29 5.04 -1.71 16.33
C ASP A 29 6.22 -0.77 16.65
N TYR A 30 6.25 0.40 16.00
CA TYR A 30 7.37 1.34 16.11
C TYR A 30 6.90 2.78 16.32
N PRO A 31 7.72 3.63 16.94
CA PRO A 31 7.45 5.06 17.01
C PRO A 31 7.35 5.71 15.62
N VAL A 32 6.45 6.67 15.47
CA VAL A 32 6.35 7.48 14.24
C VAL A 32 7.42 8.58 14.31
N ALA A 33 8.64 8.22 13.91
CA ALA A 33 9.78 9.13 13.88
C ALA A 33 10.71 8.77 12.71
N PRO A 34 11.23 9.75 11.95
CA PRO A 34 12.08 9.49 10.77
C PRO A 34 13.29 8.59 11.06
N ASP A 35 13.96 8.78 12.18
CA ASP A 35 15.18 8.03 12.52
C ASP A 35 14.94 6.53 12.68
N VAL A 36 13.73 6.13 13.07
CA VAL A 36 13.34 4.72 13.20
C VAL A 36 13.37 3.99 11.84
N TYR A 37 13.01 4.70 10.77
CA TYR A 37 12.83 4.11 9.43
C TYR A 37 13.97 4.46 8.47
N ARG A 38 14.85 5.38 8.85
CA ARG A 38 15.86 5.97 7.97
C ARG A 38 16.75 4.93 7.28
N ASP A 39 17.29 3.98 8.03
CA ASP A 39 18.23 3.02 7.48
C ASP A 39 17.58 2.04 6.51
N VAL A 40 16.39 1.57 6.84
CA VAL A 40 15.65 0.68 5.93
C VAL A 40 15.20 1.44 4.67
N VAL A 41 14.77 2.69 4.81
CA VAL A 41 14.36 3.52 3.66
C VAL A 41 15.55 3.90 2.78
N LYS A 42 16.74 4.16 3.35
CA LYS A 42 17.96 4.37 2.57
C LYS A 42 18.29 3.20 1.65
N GLN A 43 18.19 1.99 2.17
CA GLN A 43 18.48 0.75 1.43
C GLN A 43 17.38 0.37 0.45
N ALA A 44 16.14 0.73 0.75
CA ALA A 44 14.98 0.41 -0.08
C ALA A 44 15.08 1.08 -1.46
N LYS A 45 14.62 0.39 -2.47
CA LYS A 45 14.51 0.89 -3.85
C LYS A 45 13.07 1.29 -4.20
N GLY A 46 12.14 0.89 -3.37
CA GLY A 46 10.74 1.28 -3.45
C GLY A 46 10.09 1.23 -2.08
N ILE A 47 8.94 1.86 -1.98
CA ILE A 47 8.09 1.89 -0.79
C ILE A 47 6.70 1.45 -1.20
N VAL A 48 6.11 0.56 -0.41
CA VAL A 48 4.73 0.15 -0.59
C VAL A 48 3.93 0.53 0.64
N TYR A 49 2.84 1.26 0.45
CA TYR A 49 1.84 1.46 1.49
C TYR A 49 0.80 0.36 1.38
N GLU A 50 0.75 -0.51 2.39
CA GLU A 50 -0.28 -1.54 2.52
C GLU A 50 -1.22 -1.18 3.67
N PHE A 51 -2.52 -1.01 3.38
CA PHE A 51 -3.50 -0.63 4.39
C PHE A 51 -4.93 -1.03 4.01
N PRO A 52 -5.82 -1.27 5.00
CA PRO A 52 -7.24 -1.39 4.74
C PRO A 52 -7.83 -0.02 4.39
N PHE A 53 -8.62 0.04 3.32
CA PHE A 53 -9.36 1.26 2.98
C PHE A 53 -10.45 1.50 4.01
N TYR A 54 -10.26 2.54 4.81
CA TYR A 54 -11.10 2.82 5.96
C TYR A 54 -11.67 4.23 5.87
N TRP A 55 -13.01 4.33 5.86
CA TRP A 55 -13.71 5.61 5.71
C TRP A 55 -13.13 6.51 4.63
N MET A 56 -13.08 5.97 3.42
CA MET A 56 -12.65 6.65 2.19
C MET A 56 -11.18 7.10 2.19
N SER A 57 -10.35 6.53 3.06
CA SER A 57 -8.92 6.86 3.16
C SER A 57 -8.13 5.74 3.85
N ALA A 58 -6.87 6.01 4.16
CA ALA A 58 -6.07 5.14 5.03
C ALA A 58 -6.43 5.34 6.51
N PRO A 59 -6.09 4.36 7.37
CA PRO A 59 -6.12 4.56 8.81
C PRO A 59 -5.27 5.76 9.26
N HIS A 60 -5.68 6.41 10.32
CA HIS A 60 -5.07 7.66 10.81
C HIS A 60 -3.56 7.57 11.05
N LEU A 61 -3.06 6.42 11.55
CA LEU A 61 -1.63 6.27 11.83
C LEU A 61 -0.79 6.33 10.55
N LEU A 62 -1.28 5.81 9.42
CA LEU A 62 -0.57 5.94 8.15
C LEU A 62 -0.52 7.41 7.69
N LYS A 63 -1.59 8.18 7.95
CA LYS A 63 -1.57 9.61 7.66
C LYS A 63 -0.55 10.34 8.54
N GLN A 64 -0.49 10.02 9.83
CA GLN A 64 0.52 10.57 10.74
C GLN A 64 1.93 10.18 10.27
N TRP A 65 2.16 8.92 9.92
CA TRP A 65 3.44 8.46 9.39
C TRP A 65 3.84 9.21 8.11
N THR A 66 2.88 9.45 7.23
CA THR A 66 3.10 10.25 6.02
C THR A 66 3.52 11.67 6.34
N ASP A 67 2.85 12.32 7.29
CA ASP A 67 3.10 13.72 7.64
C ASP A 67 4.43 13.91 8.41
N GLU A 68 4.82 12.95 9.22
CA GLU A 68 6.01 13.08 10.08
C GLU A 68 7.25 12.41 9.46
N VAL A 69 7.08 11.25 8.82
CA VAL A 69 8.21 10.44 8.33
C VAL A 69 8.42 10.59 6.83
N PHE A 70 7.39 10.34 6.03
CA PHE A 70 7.52 10.42 4.56
C PHE A 70 7.84 11.84 4.09
N MET A 71 7.19 12.85 4.70
CA MET A 71 7.47 14.25 4.38
C MET A 71 8.91 14.62 4.72
N ALA A 72 9.45 14.18 5.86
CA ALA A 72 10.84 14.42 6.22
C ALA A 72 11.79 13.82 5.17
N PHE A 73 11.54 12.58 4.73
CA PHE A 73 12.35 11.93 3.69
C PHE A 73 12.22 12.60 2.32
N THR A 74 11.05 13.16 2.02
CA THR A 74 10.86 13.99 0.81
C THR A 74 11.74 15.25 0.86
N GLN A 75 11.73 15.95 1.98
CA GLN A 75 12.54 17.18 2.17
C GLN A 75 14.06 16.91 2.11
N GLU A 76 14.47 15.75 2.57
CA GLU A 76 15.87 15.30 2.51
C GLU A 76 16.28 14.77 1.12
N GLY A 77 15.34 14.58 0.19
CA GLY A 77 15.60 13.94 -1.11
C GLY A 77 15.88 12.44 -1.01
N LEU A 78 15.64 11.82 0.15
CA LEU A 78 15.99 10.43 0.44
C LEU A 78 15.21 9.42 -0.40
N ILE A 79 14.00 9.77 -0.82
CA ILE A 79 13.09 8.90 -1.54
C ILE A 79 12.94 9.24 -3.03
N GLU A 80 13.64 10.28 -3.51
CA GLU A 80 13.62 10.67 -4.91
C GLU A 80 14.10 9.52 -5.81
N GLY A 81 13.36 9.24 -6.88
CA GLY A 81 13.64 8.18 -7.85
C GLY A 81 13.33 6.77 -7.38
N LYS A 82 12.88 6.57 -6.14
CA LYS A 82 12.40 5.27 -5.66
C LYS A 82 11.00 4.97 -6.20
N GLU A 83 10.68 3.69 -6.35
CA GLU A 83 9.34 3.26 -6.73
C GLU A 83 8.35 3.42 -5.56
N PHE A 84 7.10 3.76 -5.87
CA PHE A 84 6.04 3.87 -4.88
C PHE A 84 4.76 3.18 -5.38
N MET A 85 4.17 2.35 -4.55
CA MET A 85 2.93 1.64 -4.84
C MET A 85 2.01 1.65 -3.62
N VAL A 86 0.71 1.64 -3.88
CA VAL A 86 -0.32 1.44 -2.85
C VAL A 86 -0.97 0.07 -3.04
N VAL A 87 -1.11 -0.66 -1.96
CA VAL A 87 -1.88 -1.90 -1.87
C VAL A 87 -2.96 -1.71 -0.81
N THR A 88 -4.21 -1.91 -1.20
CA THR A 88 -5.31 -1.68 -0.26
C THR A 88 -6.42 -2.71 -0.42
N THR A 89 -7.12 -2.98 0.67
CA THR A 89 -8.29 -3.85 0.70
C THR A 89 -9.53 -3.04 1.00
N THR A 90 -10.66 -3.42 0.42
CA THR A 90 -11.95 -2.78 0.73
C THR A 90 -12.90 -3.77 1.40
N GLY A 91 -13.80 -3.26 2.22
CA GLY A 91 -14.88 -4.07 2.78
C GLY A 91 -16.01 -4.36 1.77
N SER A 92 -16.10 -3.54 0.72
CA SER A 92 -17.15 -3.61 -0.29
C SER A 92 -16.62 -4.15 -1.61
N GLU A 93 -17.54 -4.61 -2.45
CA GLU A 93 -17.32 -5.09 -3.80
C GLU A 93 -16.91 -3.94 -4.76
N GLU A 94 -16.26 -4.28 -5.86
CA GLU A 94 -15.77 -3.32 -6.86
C GLU A 94 -16.89 -2.43 -7.42
N ALA A 95 -18.10 -2.97 -7.63
CA ALA A 95 -19.24 -2.22 -8.13
C ALA A 95 -19.65 -1.06 -7.22
N ALA A 96 -19.33 -1.12 -5.92
CA ALA A 96 -19.59 0.00 -5.02
C ALA A 96 -18.69 1.21 -5.31
N TYR A 97 -17.52 1.01 -5.93
CA TYR A 97 -16.52 2.02 -6.24
C TYR A 97 -16.51 2.35 -7.74
N GLN A 98 -17.68 2.64 -8.27
CA GLN A 98 -17.90 3.11 -9.63
C GLN A 98 -18.74 4.39 -9.59
N HIS A 99 -18.76 5.19 -10.68
CA HIS A 99 -19.51 6.44 -10.74
C HIS A 99 -21.03 6.24 -10.61
N ASP A 100 -21.53 5.11 -11.05
CA ASP A 100 -22.92 4.67 -10.84
C ASP A 100 -23.12 3.84 -9.56
N GLY A 101 -22.03 3.40 -8.92
CA GLY A 101 -22.04 2.66 -7.67
C GLY A 101 -22.41 3.50 -6.45
N ARG A 102 -22.50 2.85 -5.29
CA ARG A 102 -22.88 3.48 -4.03
C ARG A 102 -21.95 4.62 -3.61
N ASN A 103 -20.66 4.45 -3.81
CA ASN A 103 -19.65 5.42 -3.35
C ASN A 103 -19.35 6.52 -4.38
N LYS A 104 -19.89 6.45 -5.59
CA LYS A 104 -19.80 7.47 -6.65
C LYS A 104 -18.42 7.79 -7.20
N TYR A 105 -17.36 7.26 -6.62
CA TYR A 105 -15.97 7.44 -7.06
C TYR A 105 -15.27 6.10 -7.17
N THR A 106 -14.37 6.01 -8.14
CA THR A 106 -13.51 4.82 -8.30
C THR A 106 -12.41 4.77 -7.24
N MET A 107 -11.86 3.59 -6.99
CA MET A 107 -10.69 3.48 -6.08
C MET A 107 -9.50 4.27 -6.61
N SER A 108 -9.32 4.37 -7.91
CA SER A 108 -8.27 5.21 -8.51
C SER A 108 -8.42 6.69 -8.12
N GLU A 109 -9.65 7.20 -8.07
CA GLU A 109 -9.92 8.58 -7.64
C GLU A 109 -9.68 8.77 -6.15
N TYR A 110 -10.06 7.80 -5.31
CA TYR A 110 -9.78 7.84 -3.88
C TYR A 110 -8.28 7.76 -3.54
N LEU A 111 -7.48 7.13 -4.40
CA LEU A 111 -6.05 6.96 -4.19
C LEU A 111 -5.18 8.06 -4.82
N ARG A 112 -5.76 9.03 -5.54
CA ARG A 112 -5.04 10.19 -6.11
C ARG A 112 -4.15 10.96 -5.13
N PRO A 113 -4.49 11.13 -3.86
CA PRO A 113 -3.58 11.77 -2.92
C PRO A 113 -2.21 11.09 -2.81
N TYR A 114 -2.15 9.76 -2.94
CA TYR A 114 -0.88 9.01 -2.90
C TYR A 114 -0.07 9.17 -4.18
N GLU A 115 -0.73 9.17 -5.34
CA GLU A 115 -0.10 9.54 -6.61
C GLU A 115 0.47 10.96 -6.54
N GLY A 116 -0.29 11.90 -5.97
CA GLY A 116 0.17 13.27 -5.71
C GLY A 116 1.40 13.32 -4.81
N GLN A 117 1.46 12.49 -3.76
CA GLN A 117 2.63 12.37 -2.89
C GLN A 117 3.84 11.83 -3.65
N ALA A 118 3.66 10.79 -4.47
CA ALA A 118 4.73 10.24 -5.31
C ALA A 118 5.29 11.29 -6.26
N ASN A 119 4.43 12.01 -6.96
CA ASN A 119 4.81 13.05 -7.91
C ASN A 119 5.55 14.20 -7.22
N HIS A 120 5.05 14.68 -6.07
CA HIS A 120 5.68 15.74 -5.29
C HIS A 120 7.07 15.34 -4.79
N SER A 121 7.23 14.08 -4.39
CA SER A 121 8.48 13.51 -3.87
C SER A 121 9.40 12.98 -4.99
N LYS A 122 9.03 13.18 -6.26
CA LYS A 122 9.75 12.69 -7.44
C LYS A 122 9.99 11.18 -7.41
N MET A 123 9.06 10.43 -6.86
CA MET A 123 9.07 8.97 -6.89
C MET A 123 8.42 8.45 -8.18
N ILE A 124 8.67 7.19 -8.50
CA ILE A 124 8.07 6.49 -9.64
C ILE A 124 6.77 5.85 -9.16
N TRP A 125 5.63 6.42 -9.56
CA TRP A 125 4.32 5.86 -9.22
C TRP A 125 4.05 4.57 -9.98
N ASN A 126 3.60 3.55 -9.25
CA ASN A 126 3.09 2.30 -9.80
C ASN A 126 1.58 2.23 -9.57
N ASP A 127 0.85 1.67 -10.53
CA ASP A 127 -0.60 1.49 -10.40
C ASP A 127 -0.95 0.76 -9.08
N PRO A 128 -1.94 1.24 -8.34
CA PRO A 128 -2.31 0.63 -7.08
C PRO A 128 -2.90 -0.77 -7.27
N LEU A 129 -2.71 -1.64 -6.30
CA LEU A 129 -3.40 -2.91 -6.19
C LEU A 129 -4.57 -2.76 -5.20
N VAL A 130 -5.77 -2.99 -5.67
CA VAL A 130 -6.98 -2.99 -4.85
C VAL A 130 -7.56 -4.40 -4.78
N VAL A 131 -7.69 -4.92 -3.57
CA VAL A 131 -8.33 -6.21 -3.31
C VAL A 131 -9.71 -5.97 -2.74
N TYR A 132 -10.73 -6.19 -3.55
CA TYR A 132 -12.11 -5.92 -3.17
C TYR A 132 -12.69 -7.03 -2.30
N GLY A 133 -13.31 -6.65 -1.19
CA GLY A 133 -14.15 -7.54 -0.41
C GLY A 133 -15.48 -7.84 -1.11
N ASN A 134 -16.31 -8.62 -0.46
CA ASN A 134 -17.70 -8.79 -0.84
C ASN A 134 -18.50 -9.18 0.42
N PRO A 135 -19.22 -8.24 1.04
CA PRO A 135 -19.90 -8.50 2.29
C PRO A 135 -21.10 -9.46 2.15
N GLN A 136 -21.56 -9.67 0.92
CA GLN A 136 -22.70 -10.56 0.63
C GLN A 136 -22.25 -11.94 0.12
N ASN A 137 -21.01 -12.11 -0.27
CA ASN A 137 -20.49 -13.36 -0.81
C ASN A 137 -19.03 -13.60 -0.36
N ALA A 138 -18.88 -14.35 0.72
CA ALA A 138 -17.57 -14.67 1.30
C ALA A 138 -16.68 -15.47 0.33
N THR A 139 -17.26 -16.32 -0.52
CA THR A 139 -16.49 -17.08 -1.52
C THR A 139 -15.83 -16.15 -2.52
N VAL A 140 -16.57 -15.18 -3.05
CA VAL A 140 -16.02 -14.18 -3.99
C VAL A 140 -14.95 -13.33 -3.30
N ALA A 141 -15.18 -12.93 -2.04
CA ALA A 141 -14.17 -12.18 -1.28
C ALA A 141 -12.87 -12.97 -1.12
N GLU A 142 -12.96 -14.28 -0.83
CA GLU A 142 -11.79 -15.15 -0.73
C GLU A 142 -11.09 -15.36 -2.08
N GLU A 143 -11.83 -15.55 -3.16
CA GLU A 143 -11.26 -15.62 -4.51
C GLU A 143 -10.51 -14.34 -4.89
N ASN A 144 -11.07 -13.17 -4.56
CA ASN A 144 -10.42 -11.87 -4.78
C ASN A 144 -9.12 -11.77 -3.96
N LEU A 145 -9.16 -12.25 -2.72
CA LEU A 145 -7.97 -12.26 -1.85
C LEU A 145 -6.86 -13.16 -2.43
N GLN A 146 -7.18 -14.37 -2.87
CA GLN A 146 -6.19 -15.27 -3.46
C GLN A 146 -5.56 -14.69 -4.73
N LYS A 147 -6.38 -14.13 -5.63
CA LYS A 147 -5.88 -13.41 -6.81
C LYS A 147 -5.01 -12.21 -6.42
N GLY A 148 -5.45 -11.43 -5.44
CA GLY A 148 -4.71 -10.28 -4.93
C GLY A 148 -3.35 -10.64 -4.35
N LYS A 149 -3.25 -11.74 -3.62
CA LYS A 149 -1.96 -12.26 -3.09
C LYS A 149 -0.97 -12.60 -4.21
N GLU A 150 -1.42 -13.33 -5.23
CA GLU A 150 -0.56 -13.70 -6.37
C GLU A 150 -0.12 -12.46 -7.18
N GLU A 151 -1.04 -11.55 -7.43
CA GLU A 151 -0.75 -10.28 -8.11
C GLU A 151 0.25 -9.44 -7.30
N TYR A 152 0.05 -9.35 -5.99
CA TYR A 152 0.95 -8.60 -5.10
C TYR A 152 2.37 -9.16 -5.12
N LYS A 153 2.51 -10.48 -4.98
CA LYS A 153 3.83 -11.14 -5.10
C LYS A 153 4.49 -10.89 -6.44
N ALA A 154 3.73 -10.99 -7.54
CA ALA A 154 4.25 -10.74 -8.88
C ALA A 154 4.74 -9.30 -9.04
N ARG A 155 3.97 -8.31 -8.58
CA ARG A 155 4.36 -6.88 -8.63
C ARG A 155 5.60 -6.58 -7.78
N LEU A 156 5.69 -7.15 -6.57
CA LEU A 156 6.85 -6.99 -5.71
C LEU A 156 8.12 -7.58 -6.34
N LYS A 157 8.03 -8.80 -6.91
CA LYS A 157 9.14 -9.40 -7.65
C LYS A 157 9.61 -8.51 -8.80
N ALA A 158 8.67 -8.02 -9.61
CA ALA A 158 8.98 -7.10 -10.71
C ALA A 158 9.63 -5.79 -10.22
N MET A 159 9.21 -5.23 -9.08
CA MET A 159 9.86 -4.06 -8.48
C MET A 159 11.30 -4.38 -8.06
N VAL A 160 11.53 -5.51 -7.40
CA VAL A 160 12.89 -5.94 -6.99
C VAL A 160 13.78 -6.18 -8.20
N GLU A 161 13.28 -6.83 -9.26
CA GLU A 161 14.02 -7.12 -10.48
C GLU A 161 14.43 -5.86 -11.25
N ARG A 162 13.53 -4.88 -11.41
CA ARG A 162 13.83 -3.61 -12.12
C ARG A 162 14.99 -2.84 -11.50
N VAL A 163 15.21 -3.04 -10.23
CA VAL A 163 16.30 -2.38 -9.48
C VAL A 163 17.65 -3.04 -9.74
N ASN A 164 17.67 -4.33 -10.00
CA ASN A 164 18.91 -5.08 -10.23
C ASN A 164 19.49 -4.88 -11.65
N ILE A 165 18.76 -4.18 -12.53
CA ILE A 165 19.15 -3.93 -13.93
C ILE A 165 19.86 -2.59 -14.11
N LYS A 166 19.89 -1.73 -13.08
CA LYS A 166 20.59 -0.41 -13.09
C LYS A 166 21.90 -0.48 -12.32
#